data_06bbac9594ad11e6679c04a066061c12
#
_entry.id   06bbac9594ad11e6679c04a066061c12
#
_cell.length_a   1.000
_cell.length_b   1.000
_cell.length_c   1.000
_cell.angle_alpha   90.00
_cell.angle_beta   90.00
_cell.angle_gamma   90.00
#
_symmetry.space_group_name_H-M   'P 1'
#
loop_
_entity.id
_entity.type
_entity.pdbx_description
1 polymer ?
#
loop_
_entity_poly.entity_id
_entity_poly.type
_entity_poly.pdbx_seq_one_letter_code
_entity_poly.pdbx_strand_id
1 'polypeptide(L)'
;KIDKFYLLKVYKKDNKFLLIKNTKFNFLKNLKIFPMNEIEKHSNLKKNLNFKISNMSMNITIQFNKIKGSIPNSSWIDSSKLDSYTLPSFTKKIFKYLKKNE
;
A
#
# COMPACT_ATOMS: atom_id res chain seq x y z
N LYS A 1 2.84 6.06 22.04
CA LYS A 1 3.06 6.17 20.59
C LYS A 1 3.75 4.92 20.09
N ILE A 2 3.17 4.28 19.07
CA ILE A 2 3.65 3.02 18.52
C ILE A 2 4.20 3.27 17.12
N ASP A 3 5.47 2.87 16.91
CA ASP A 3 6.08 2.90 15.58
C ASP A 3 6.02 1.52 14.96
N LYS A 4 5.46 1.43 13.77
CA LYS A 4 5.39 0.20 12.98
C LYS A 4 6.06 0.43 11.63
N PHE A 5 6.66 -0.62 11.10
CA PHE A 5 7.40 -0.58 9.84
C PHE A 5 6.79 -1.59 8.88
N TYR A 6 6.56 -1.16 7.64
CA TYR A 6 5.91 -2.00 6.62
C TYR A 6 6.67 -1.94 5.31
N LEU A 7 6.73 -3.08 4.65
CA LEU A 7 7.18 -3.16 3.26
C LEU A 7 5.93 -3.24 2.38
N LEU A 8 5.71 -2.20 1.57
CA LEU A 8 4.57 -2.11 0.68
C LEU A 8 5.02 -2.50 -0.72
N LYS A 9 4.34 -3.49 -1.30
CA LYS A 9 4.70 -4.01 -2.61
C LYS A 9 3.79 -3.43 -3.67
N VAL A 10 4.38 -2.87 -4.71
CA VAL A 10 3.65 -2.29 -5.82
C VAL A 10 3.78 -3.20 -7.04
N TYR A 11 2.66 -3.74 -7.49
CA TYR A 11 2.58 -4.50 -8.73
C TYR A 11 1.84 -3.64 -9.74
N LYS A 12 2.52 -3.29 -10.82
CA LYS A 12 1.98 -2.41 -11.86
C LYS A 12 1.92 -3.15 -13.19
N LYS A 13 0.81 -2.98 -13.90
CA LYS A 13 0.65 -3.49 -15.26
C LYS A 13 -0.06 -2.40 -16.07
N ASP A 14 0.65 -1.80 -17.02
CA ASP A 14 0.17 -0.61 -17.74
C ASP A 14 -0.19 0.50 -16.75
N ASN A 15 -1.40 1.02 -16.76
CA ASN A 15 -1.84 2.04 -15.79
C ASN A 15 -2.59 1.45 -14.61
N LYS A 16 -2.49 0.12 -14.41
CA LYS A 16 -3.23 -0.56 -13.35
C LYS A 16 -2.31 -1.00 -12.23
N PHE A 17 -2.79 -0.89 -11.01
CA PHE A 17 -2.07 -1.29 -9.82
C PHE A 17 -2.88 -2.34 -9.07
N LEU A 18 -2.20 -3.32 -8.51
CA LEU A 18 -2.84 -4.39 -7.76
C LEU A 18 -3.13 -3.96 -6.33
N LEU A 19 -4.39 -4.02 -5.93
CA LEU A 19 -4.81 -3.79 -4.56
C LEU A 19 -5.44 -5.06 -4.01
N ILE A 20 -5.39 -5.22 -2.70
CA ILE A 20 -6.01 -6.35 -2.02
C ILE A 20 -6.99 -5.83 -0.98
N LYS A 21 -7.99 -6.66 -0.67
CA LYS A 21 -8.89 -6.39 0.45
C LYS A 21 -8.14 -6.69 1.74
N ASN A 22 -8.06 -5.71 2.63
CA ASN A 22 -7.33 -5.87 3.88
C ASN A 22 -8.12 -6.72 4.88
N THR A 23 -7.74 -7.98 5.03
CA THR A 23 -8.30 -8.87 6.04
C THR A 23 -7.29 -9.20 7.13
N LYS A 24 -6.05 -8.72 6.97
CA LYS A 24 -4.92 -9.08 7.83
C LYS A 24 -4.71 -8.10 8.98
N PHE A 25 -4.81 -6.80 8.70
CA PHE A 25 -4.54 -5.77 9.70
C PHE A 25 -5.81 -5.28 10.37
N ASN A 26 -5.70 -4.81 11.61
CA ASN A 26 -6.82 -4.29 12.38
C ASN A 26 -7.23 -2.88 11.98
N PHE A 27 -6.37 -2.16 11.28
CA PHE A 27 -6.69 -0.84 10.73
C PHE A 27 -7.11 -0.97 9.27
N LEU A 28 -7.96 -0.07 8.79
CA LEU A 28 -8.47 -0.06 7.41
C LEU A 28 -9.03 -1.43 6.99
N LYS A 29 -9.66 -2.11 7.92
CA LYS A 29 -10.13 -3.48 7.71
C LYS A 29 -11.21 -3.53 6.64
N ASN A 30 -11.12 -4.52 5.75
CA ASN A 30 -12.03 -4.74 4.63
C ASN A 30 -11.97 -3.67 3.54
N LEU A 31 -10.99 -2.77 3.60
CA LEU A 31 -10.77 -1.76 2.57
C LEU A 31 -9.66 -2.20 1.62
N LYS A 32 -9.63 -1.60 0.44
CA LYS A 32 -8.61 -1.93 -0.56
C LYS A 32 -7.33 -1.18 -0.27
N ILE A 33 -6.24 -1.93 -0.12
CA ILE A 33 -4.91 -1.38 0.14
C ILE A 33 -3.89 -2.06 -0.77
N PHE A 34 -2.70 -1.46 -0.89
CA PHE A 34 -1.59 -2.15 -1.56
C PHE A 34 -1.15 -3.34 -0.70
N PRO A 35 -0.71 -4.44 -1.35
CA PRO A 35 -0.13 -5.55 -0.57
C PRO A 35 1.05 -5.06 0.27
N MET A 36 1.05 -5.39 1.55
CA MET A 36 2.15 -5.00 2.42
C MET A 36 2.31 -5.97 3.58
N ASN A 37 3.53 -6.01 4.12
CA ASN A 37 3.87 -6.85 5.27
C ASN A 37 4.57 -6.00 6.32
N GLU A 38 4.32 -6.32 7.57
CA GLU A 38 5.05 -5.70 8.66
C GLU A 38 6.48 -6.24 8.67
N ILE A 39 7.46 -5.33 8.85
CA ILE A 39 8.88 -5.68 8.90
C ILE A 39 9.47 -5.17 10.20
N GLU A 40 10.67 -5.66 10.53
CA GLU A 40 11.34 -5.27 11.75
C GLU A 40 11.96 -3.88 11.65
N LYS A 41 12.04 -3.21 12.79
CA LYS A 41 12.58 -1.87 12.91
C LYS A 41 14.02 -1.75 12.38
N HIS A 42 14.81 -2.82 12.49
CA HIS A 42 16.22 -2.80 12.10
C HIS A 42 16.47 -3.18 10.64
N SER A 43 15.42 -3.19 9.83
CA SER A 43 15.55 -3.39 8.40
C SER A 43 16.44 -2.29 7.81
N ASN A 44 17.33 -2.66 6.87
CA ASN A 44 18.17 -1.71 6.14
C ASN A 44 17.40 -0.98 5.03
N LEU A 45 16.10 -1.22 4.92
CA LEU A 45 15.28 -0.61 3.90
C LEU A 45 14.99 0.86 4.23
N LYS A 46 15.06 1.69 3.21
CA LYS A 46 14.81 3.11 3.35
C LYS A 46 13.32 3.39 3.44
N LYS A 47 12.93 4.19 4.44
CA LYS A 47 11.55 4.63 4.58
C LYS A 47 11.22 5.65 3.49
N ASN A 48 10.11 5.43 2.76
CA ASN A 48 9.63 6.34 1.73
C ASN A 48 8.53 7.27 2.23
N LEU A 49 7.63 6.76 3.08
CA LEU A 49 6.46 7.48 3.55
C LEU A 49 6.24 7.23 5.03
N ASN A 50 5.58 8.18 5.68
CA ASN A 50 5.13 8.04 7.06
C ASN A 50 3.68 8.47 7.15
N PHE A 51 2.84 7.63 7.76
CA PHE A 51 1.44 7.92 8.01
C PHE A 51 1.15 7.78 9.49
N LYS A 52 0.23 8.59 9.98
CA LYS A 52 -0.25 8.47 11.36
C LYS A 52 -1.70 8.01 11.34
N ILE A 53 -1.96 6.89 11.99
CA ILE A 53 -3.31 6.35 12.15
C ILE A 53 -3.51 6.13 13.64
N SER A 54 -4.44 6.91 14.24
CA SER A 54 -4.69 6.84 15.67
C SER A 54 -3.38 7.08 16.45
N ASN A 55 -2.96 6.18 17.31
CA ASN A 55 -1.74 6.28 18.11
C ASN A 55 -0.54 5.61 17.42
N MET A 56 -0.67 5.23 16.16
CA MET A 56 0.35 4.49 15.44
C MET A 56 1.02 5.34 14.37
N SER A 57 2.34 5.31 14.33
CA SER A 57 3.13 5.89 13.25
C SER A 57 3.55 4.77 12.31
N MET A 58 3.06 4.81 11.07
CA MET A 58 3.37 3.81 10.05
C MET A 58 4.50 4.28 9.16
N ASN A 59 5.59 3.54 9.15
CA ASN A 59 6.75 3.84 8.33
C ASN A 59 6.74 2.89 7.14
N ILE A 60 6.56 3.43 5.95
CA ILE A 60 6.32 2.65 4.74
C ILE A 60 7.56 2.67 3.84
N THR A 61 8.04 1.49 3.47
CA THR A 61 9.06 1.31 2.44
C THR A 61 8.37 0.74 1.21
N ILE A 62 8.55 1.38 0.06
CA ILE A 62 7.89 0.97 -1.18
C ILE A 62 8.85 0.14 -2.03
N GLN A 63 8.38 -1.01 -2.49
CA GLN A 63 9.13 -1.91 -3.36
C GLN A 63 8.29 -2.25 -4.58
N PHE A 64 8.86 -2.04 -5.78
CA PHE A 64 8.21 -2.41 -7.03
C PHE A 64 8.55 -3.86 -7.36
N ASN A 65 7.54 -4.66 -7.60
CA ASN A 65 7.70 -6.09 -7.87
C ASN A 65 6.96 -6.49 -9.13
N LYS A 66 7.40 -7.58 -9.75
CA LYS A 66 6.67 -8.21 -10.85
C LYS A 66 5.75 -9.27 -10.25
N ILE A 67 4.52 -9.33 -10.77
CA ILE A 67 3.58 -10.33 -10.29
C ILE A 67 3.92 -11.71 -10.86
N LYS A 68 3.85 -12.72 -9.99
CA LYS A 68 4.01 -14.13 -10.39
C LYS A 68 2.75 -14.86 -9.92
N GLY A 69 1.91 -15.26 -10.87
CA GLY A 69 0.67 -15.95 -10.56
C GLY A 69 -0.42 -14.99 -10.07
N SER A 70 -1.40 -15.50 -9.36
CA SER A 70 -2.53 -14.72 -8.87
C SER A 70 -2.44 -14.54 -7.35
N ILE A 71 -2.93 -13.40 -6.89
CA ILE A 71 -2.97 -13.06 -5.47
C ILE A 71 -4.44 -13.08 -5.02
N PRO A 72 -4.79 -13.83 -3.95
CA PRO A 72 -6.18 -13.89 -3.47
C PRO A 72 -6.70 -12.52 -3.04
N ASN A 73 -7.99 -12.30 -3.23
CA ASN A 73 -8.68 -11.08 -2.82
C ASN A 73 -8.11 -9.81 -3.44
N SER A 74 -7.52 -9.95 -4.63
CA SER A 74 -6.89 -8.83 -5.32
C SER A 74 -7.76 -8.30 -6.46
N SER A 75 -7.52 -7.04 -6.82
CA SER A 75 -8.15 -6.42 -7.98
C SER A 75 -7.19 -5.41 -8.59
N TRP A 76 -7.28 -5.24 -9.92
CA TRP A 76 -6.48 -4.26 -10.63
C TRP A 76 -7.24 -2.95 -10.69
N ILE A 77 -6.62 -1.88 -10.22
CA ILE A 77 -7.23 -0.55 -10.15
C ILE A 77 -6.53 0.36 -11.15
N ASP A 78 -7.32 0.97 -12.03
CA ASP A 78 -6.80 1.90 -13.04
C ASP A 78 -6.49 3.24 -12.38
N SER A 79 -5.22 3.64 -12.41
CA SER A 79 -4.77 4.85 -11.75
C SER A 79 -5.33 6.13 -12.36
N SER A 80 -5.83 6.07 -13.61
CA SER A 80 -6.46 7.22 -14.25
C SER A 80 -7.93 7.40 -13.85
N LYS A 81 -8.50 6.42 -13.13
CA LYS A 81 -9.91 6.41 -12.74
C LYS A 81 -10.11 6.26 -11.24
N LEU A 82 -9.21 6.82 -10.44
CA LEU A 82 -9.25 6.65 -8.98
C LEU A 82 -10.56 7.13 -8.37
N ASP A 83 -11.17 8.18 -8.93
CA ASP A 83 -12.42 8.73 -8.40
C ASP A 83 -13.62 7.80 -8.61
N SER A 84 -13.51 6.81 -9.49
CA SER A 84 -14.58 5.84 -9.71
C SER A 84 -14.56 4.69 -8.70
N TYR A 85 -13.54 4.63 -7.85
CA TYR A 85 -13.41 3.60 -6.82
C TYR A 85 -13.56 4.18 -5.43
N THR A 86 -14.14 3.39 -4.53
CA THR A 86 -14.20 3.76 -3.12
C THR A 86 -12.93 3.26 -2.43
N LEU A 87 -11.96 4.17 -2.26
CA LEU A 87 -10.66 3.84 -1.67
C LEU A 87 -10.44 4.63 -0.38
N PRO A 88 -9.75 4.04 0.62
CA PRO A 88 -9.40 4.81 1.82
C PRO A 88 -8.38 5.90 1.47
N SER A 89 -8.37 6.97 2.24
CA SER A 89 -7.43 8.08 2.02
C SER A 89 -5.98 7.63 2.08
N PHE A 90 -5.66 6.64 2.90
CA PHE A 90 -4.34 6.02 2.96
C PHE A 90 -3.90 5.51 1.58
N THR A 91 -4.77 4.74 0.90
CA THR A 91 -4.49 4.20 -0.43
C THR A 91 -4.36 5.32 -1.46
N LYS A 92 -5.24 6.32 -1.40
CA LYS A 92 -5.19 7.46 -2.33
C LYS A 92 -3.90 8.25 -2.19
N LYS A 93 -3.41 8.43 -0.97
CA LYS A 93 -2.15 9.14 -0.72
C LYS A 93 -0.97 8.39 -1.30
N ILE A 94 -0.99 7.06 -1.25
CA ILE A 94 0.07 6.25 -1.83
C ILE A 94 0.06 6.39 -3.36
N PHE A 95 -1.11 6.34 -3.99
CA PHE A 95 -1.22 6.59 -5.44
C PHE A 95 -0.65 7.95 -5.81
N LYS A 96 -0.95 8.98 -5.03
CA LYS A 96 -0.45 10.32 -5.26
C LYS A 96 1.07 10.38 -5.16
N TYR A 97 1.65 9.69 -4.18
CA TYR A 97 3.09 9.59 -4.04
C TYR A 97 3.73 8.89 -5.24
N LEU A 98 3.15 7.78 -5.68
CA LEU A 98 3.66 7.01 -6.82
C LEU A 98 3.65 7.84 -8.09
N LYS A 99 2.56 8.58 -8.34
CA LYS A 99 2.45 9.44 -9.51
C LYS A 99 3.51 10.54 -9.51
N LYS A 100 3.79 11.12 -8.35
CA LYS A 100 4.78 12.19 -8.22
C LYS A 100 6.21 11.69 -8.39
N ASN A 101 6.47 10.43 -8.08
CA ASN A 101 7.81 9.86 -8.04
C ASN A 101 8.06 8.80 -9.12
N GLU A 102 7.21 8.75 -10.13
CA GLU A 102 7.42 7.89 -11.29
C GLU A 102 8.47 8.46 -12.23
#